data_d628923078ef88694755f832147d4ecc
#
_entry.id   d628923078ef88694755f832147d4ecc
#
_cell.length_a   1.000
_cell.length_b   1.000
_cell.length_c   1.000
_cell.angle_alpha   90.00
_cell.angle_beta   90.00
_cell.angle_gamma   90.00
#
_symmetry.space_group_name_H-M   'P 1'
#
loop_
_entity.id
_entity.type
_entity.pdbx_description
1 polymer ?
#
loop_
_entity_poly.entity_id
_entity_poly.type
_entity_poly.pdbx_seq_one_letter_code
_entity_poly.pdbx_strand_id
1 'polypeptide(L)'
;MTDTSHPPILVVDDNPDNAHIIRDYLEARGFPITVAYNGDDALRAFEEVKPSLVLLDVMMPGRDGWQVCREIKSHPTLGRNVRVVMVTALDDWVNKRQALQTGADDFVEKPFELSKLGATVERNVKLLVPTATS
;
A
#
# COMPACT_ATOMS: atom_id res chain seq x y z
N MET A 1 4.35 -23.65 -10.80
CA MET A 1 4.31 -23.35 -10.13
C MET A 1 3.93 -22.31 -9.67
N THR A 2 3.53 -22.22 -9.03
CA THR A 2 3.04 -21.11 -8.67
C THR A 2 3.96 -20.20 -8.14
N ASP A 3 3.94 -19.06 -8.52
CA ASP A 3 4.84 -18.10 -8.10
C ASP A 3 4.27 -17.37 -6.94
N THR A 4 4.68 -17.70 -5.78
CA THR A 4 4.19 -17.04 -4.59
C THR A 4 5.00 -15.82 -4.22
N SER A 5 5.99 -15.47 -5.04
CA SER A 5 6.81 -14.30 -4.72
C SER A 5 6.13 -12.99 -5.11
N HIS A 6 4.98 -13.04 -5.75
CA HIS A 6 4.29 -11.84 -6.20
C HIS A 6 2.90 -11.77 -5.55
N PRO A 7 2.83 -11.36 -4.30
CA PRO A 7 1.54 -11.27 -3.62
C PRO A 7 0.68 -10.15 -4.19
N PRO A 8 -0.63 -10.20 -3.98
CA PRO A 8 -1.51 -9.15 -4.48
C PRO A 8 -1.30 -7.84 -3.73
N ILE A 9 -1.37 -6.75 -4.47
CA ILE A 9 -1.15 -5.41 -3.94
C ILE A 9 -2.36 -4.55 -4.26
N LEU A 10 -2.79 -3.75 -3.28
CA LEU A 10 -3.85 -2.77 -3.46
C LEU A 10 -3.21 -1.39 -3.55
N VAL A 11 -3.53 -0.66 -4.61
CA VAL A 11 -3.05 0.71 -4.82
C VAL A 11 -4.23 1.65 -4.61
N VAL A 12 -4.08 2.59 -3.70
CA VAL A 12 -5.14 3.54 -3.38
C VAL A 12 -4.67 4.96 -3.66
N ASP A 13 -5.29 5.61 -4.62
CA ASP A 13 -4.95 6.97 -5.02
C ASP A 13 -6.18 7.57 -5.68
N ASP A 14 -6.59 8.77 -5.27
CA ASP A 14 -7.79 9.39 -5.83
C ASP A 14 -7.58 9.91 -7.24
N ASN A 15 -6.35 9.99 -7.70
CA ASN A 15 -6.04 10.40 -9.06
C ASN A 15 -5.88 9.16 -9.93
N PRO A 16 -6.84 8.90 -10.85
CA PRO A 16 -6.77 7.66 -11.65
C PRO A 16 -5.51 7.55 -12.49
N ASP A 17 -4.98 8.68 -12.98
CA ASP A 17 -3.78 8.65 -13.80
C ASP A 17 -2.59 8.15 -12.99
N ASN A 18 -2.42 8.66 -11.78
CA ASN A 18 -1.35 8.20 -10.91
C ASN A 18 -1.53 6.73 -10.53
N ALA A 19 -2.74 6.35 -10.20
CA ALA A 19 -3.02 4.97 -9.82
C ALA A 19 -2.69 4.01 -10.95
N HIS A 20 -3.05 4.40 -12.16
CA HIS A 20 -2.83 3.53 -13.32
C HIS A 20 -1.35 3.44 -13.69
N ILE A 21 -0.60 4.53 -13.54
CA ILE A 21 0.83 4.51 -13.78
C ILE A 21 1.51 3.56 -12.80
N ILE A 22 1.15 3.64 -11.53
CA ILE A 22 1.72 2.76 -10.52
C ILE A 22 1.32 1.30 -10.79
N ARG A 23 0.05 1.09 -11.12
CA ARG A 23 -0.43 -0.26 -11.45
C ARG A 23 0.35 -0.86 -12.61
N ASP A 24 0.49 -0.10 -13.69
CA ASP A 24 1.15 -0.62 -14.89
C ASP A 24 2.61 -0.96 -14.60
N TYR A 25 3.27 -0.10 -13.83
CA TYR A 25 4.66 -0.33 -13.46
C TYR A 25 4.82 -1.61 -12.65
N LEU A 26 3.96 -1.80 -11.66
CA LEU A 26 4.07 -2.96 -10.77
C LEU A 26 3.59 -4.24 -11.45
N GLU A 27 2.56 -4.13 -12.29
CA GLU A 27 2.13 -5.32 -13.05
C GLU A 27 3.22 -5.80 -14.00
N ALA A 28 3.97 -4.87 -14.59
CA ALA A 28 5.09 -5.24 -15.44
C ALA A 28 6.17 -5.99 -14.68
N ARG A 29 6.20 -5.83 -13.36
CA ARG A 29 7.15 -6.54 -12.51
C ARG A 29 6.55 -7.80 -11.90
N GLY A 30 5.35 -8.18 -12.33
CA GLY A 30 4.75 -9.45 -11.94
C GLY A 30 3.75 -9.41 -10.80
N PHE A 31 3.45 -8.24 -10.25
CA PHE A 31 2.51 -8.16 -9.13
C PHE A 31 1.08 -8.04 -9.59
N PRO A 32 0.15 -8.83 -9.03
CA PRO A 32 -1.26 -8.60 -9.28
C PRO A 32 -1.72 -7.32 -8.56
N ILE A 33 -2.32 -6.40 -9.30
CA ILE A 33 -2.68 -5.10 -8.73
C ILE A 33 -4.18 -4.88 -8.78
N THR A 34 -4.74 -4.39 -7.68
CA THR A 34 -6.10 -3.88 -7.62
C THR A 34 -6.00 -2.40 -7.27
N VAL A 35 -6.84 -1.58 -7.87
CA VAL A 35 -6.81 -0.14 -7.66
C VAL A 35 -8.11 0.32 -7.00
N ALA A 36 -8.01 1.21 -6.04
CA ALA A 36 -9.16 1.88 -5.44
C ALA A 36 -8.89 3.39 -5.47
N TYR A 37 -9.94 4.17 -5.63
CA TYR A 37 -9.79 5.61 -5.83
C TYR A 37 -10.25 6.45 -4.64
N ASN A 38 -10.69 5.82 -3.59
CA ASN A 38 -11.07 6.52 -2.37
C ASN A 38 -11.00 5.55 -1.19
N GLY A 39 -11.17 6.09 0.01
CA GLY A 39 -11.00 5.31 1.22
C GLY A 39 -12.04 4.22 1.40
N ASP A 40 -13.29 4.51 1.06
CA ASP A 40 -14.35 3.50 1.22
C ASP A 40 -14.15 2.34 0.28
N ASP A 41 -13.80 2.62 -0.96
CA ASP A 41 -13.53 1.57 -1.94
C ASP A 41 -12.28 0.79 -1.53
N ALA A 42 -11.29 1.50 -0.96
CA ALA A 42 -10.08 0.84 -0.48
C ALA A 42 -10.38 -0.19 0.59
N LEU A 43 -11.23 0.16 1.55
CA LEU A 43 -11.56 -0.77 2.63
C LEU A 43 -12.36 -1.96 2.12
N ARG A 44 -13.25 -1.71 1.16
CA ARG A 44 -14.01 -2.79 0.55
C ARG A 44 -13.08 -3.73 -0.23
N ALA A 45 -12.19 -3.15 -1.03
CA ALA A 45 -11.26 -3.95 -1.81
C ALA A 45 -10.30 -4.72 -0.90
N PHE A 46 -9.89 -4.11 0.20
CA PHE A 46 -9.02 -4.77 1.16
C PHE A 46 -9.65 -6.07 1.67
N GLU A 47 -10.93 -6.04 1.98
CA GLU A 47 -11.60 -7.24 2.46
C GLU A 47 -11.82 -8.27 1.36
N GLU A 48 -12.08 -7.81 0.15
CA GLU A 48 -12.35 -8.72 -0.96
C GLU A 48 -11.10 -9.37 -1.51
N VAL A 49 -10.06 -8.57 -1.71
CA VAL A 49 -8.84 -9.03 -2.35
C VAL A 49 -7.87 -9.65 -1.37
N LYS A 50 -7.91 -9.20 -0.13
CA LYS A 50 -6.98 -9.62 0.92
C LYS A 50 -5.54 -9.42 0.47
N PRO A 51 -5.18 -8.17 0.11
CA PRO A 51 -3.83 -7.92 -0.40
C PRO A 51 -2.81 -8.08 0.70
N SER A 52 -1.60 -8.40 0.31
CA SER A 52 -0.49 -8.50 1.26
C SER A 52 0.18 -7.16 1.49
N LEU A 53 -0.03 -6.21 0.59
CA LEU A 53 0.56 -4.89 0.69
C LEU A 53 -0.41 -3.86 0.13
N VAL A 54 -0.48 -2.71 0.79
CA VAL A 54 -1.32 -1.60 0.34
C VAL A 54 -0.44 -0.38 0.16
N LEU A 55 -0.49 0.23 -1.03
CA LEU A 55 0.12 1.52 -1.29
C LEU A 55 -1.00 2.54 -1.12
N LEU A 56 -0.86 3.44 -0.18
CA LEU A 56 -1.97 4.27 0.25
C LEU A 56 -1.59 5.75 0.24
N ASP A 57 -2.25 6.51 -0.59
CA ASP A 57 -2.03 7.95 -0.65
C ASP A 57 -2.61 8.61 0.60
N VAL A 58 -1.85 9.50 1.21
CA VAL A 58 -2.30 10.22 2.38
C VAL A 58 -3.38 11.23 2.02
N MET A 59 -3.20 11.95 0.91
CA MET A 59 -4.09 13.05 0.56
C MET A 59 -5.23 12.57 -0.32
N MET A 60 -6.36 12.27 0.30
CA MET A 60 -7.55 11.90 -0.44
C MET A 60 -8.75 12.64 0.12
N PRO A 61 -9.68 13.09 -0.73
CA PRO A 61 -10.88 13.75 -0.23
C PRO A 61 -11.76 12.80 0.56
N GLY A 62 -12.46 13.33 1.52
CA GLY A 62 -13.35 12.54 2.36
C GLY A 62 -12.59 11.86 3.47
N ARG A 63 -12.31 10.60 3.27
CA ARG A 63 -11.60 9.81 4.27
C ARG A 63 -10.10 9.87 3.97
N ASP A 64 -9.30 10.39 4.86
CA ASP A 64 -7.88 10.55 4.58
C ASP A 64 -7.12 9.23 4.74
N GLY A 65 -5.92 9.20 4.18
CA GLY A 65 -5.11 7.99 4.17
C GLY A 65 -4.71 7.49 5.55
N TRP A 66 -4.51 8.40 6.51
CA TRP A 66 -4.14 7.99 7.86
C TRP A 66 -5.24 7.15 8.49
N GLN A 67 -6.48 7.60 8.30
CA GLN A 67 -7.63 6.92 8.84
C GLN A 67 -7.80 5.54 8.19
N VAL A 68 -7.63 5.48 6.88
CA VAL A 68 -7.73 4.21 6.16
C VAL A 68 -6.65 3.25 6.64
N CYS A 69 -5.43 3.73 6.83
CA CYS A 69 -4.34 2.91 7.34
C CYS A 69 -4.68 2.32 8.70
N ARG A 70 -5.21 3.14 9.59
CA ARG A 70 -5.58 2.68 10.91
C ARG A 70 -6.62 1.59 10.86
N GLU A 71 -7.63 1.78 10.00
CA GLU A 71 -8.68 0.78 9.88
C GLU A 71 -8.16 -0.53 9.28
N ILE A 72 -7.26 -0.44 8.30
CA ILE A 72 -6.66 -1.63 7.71
C ILE A 72 -5.86 -2.40 8.76
N LYS A 73 -5.01 -1.70 9.48
CA LYS A 73 -4.14 -2.36 10.47
C LYS A 73 -4.93 -2.88 11.67
N SER A 74 -6.12 -2.34 11.90
CA SER A 74 -6.97 -2.78 13.00
C SER A 74 -7.87 -3.94 12.63
N HIS A 75 -7.88 -4.36 11.40
CA HIS A 75 -8.73 -5.47 10.99
C HIS A 75 -8.34 -6.72 11.79
N PRO A 76 -9.31 -7.39 12.43
CA PRO A 76 -8.99 -8.45 13.38
C PRO A 76 -8.23 -9.63 12.82
N THR A 77 -8.39 -9.93 11.54
CA THR A 77 -7.67 -11.05 10.96
C THR A 77 -6.68 -10.60 9.89
N LEU A 78 -7.10 -9.71 9.00
CA LEU A 78 -6.26 -9.32 7.86
C LEU A 78 -5.19 -8.29 8.23
N GLY A 79 -5.43 -7.52 9.28
CA GLY A 79 -4.51 -6.44 9.65
C GLY A 79 -3.15 -6.90 10.12
N ARG A 80 -3.04 -8.15 10.57
CA ARG A 80 -1.78 -8.64 11.11
C ARG A 80 -0.73 -8.91 10.06
N ASN A 81 -1.17 -9.29 8.87
CA ASN A 81 -0.25 -9.75 7.85
C ASN A 81 -0.12 -8.82 6.66
N VAL A 82 -0.77 -7.67 6.71
CA VAL A 82 -0.70 -6.74 5.60
C VAL A 82 0.35 -5.68 5.90
N ARG A 83 1.10 -5.30 4.89
CA ARG A 83 2.03 -4.18 5.04
C ARG A 83 1.42 -2.97 4.35
N VAL A 84 1.47 -1.83 5.03
CA VAL A 84 0.91 -0.59 4.49
C VAL A 84 2.06 0.38 4.25
N VAL A 85 2.19 0.83 3.01
CA VAL A 85 3.19 1.80 2.60
C VAL A 85 2.44 3.09 2.27
N MET A 86 2.69 4.14 3.04
CA MET A 86 2.05 5.43 2.81
C MET A 86 2.79 6.20 1.74
N VAL A 87 2.03 6.93 0.91
CA VAL A 87 2.62 7.81 -0.10
C VAL A 87 2.30 9.23 0.33
N THR A 88 3.32 10.02 0.61
CA THR A 88 3.12 11.31 1.25
C THR A 88 4.08 12.36 0.71
N ALA A 89 3.72 13.63 0.87
CA ALA A 89 4.54 14.74 0.40
C ALA A 89 5.81 14.89 1.26
N LEU A 90 6.87 15.33 0.61
CA LEU A 90 8.16 15.45 1.26
C LEU A 90 8.15 16.41 2.45
N ASP A 91 7.42 17.49 2.35
CA ASP A 91 7.42 18.51 3.41
C ASP A 91 6.47 18.18 4.55
N ASP A 92 5.91 16.99 4.57
CA ASP A 92 4.93 16.62 5.56
C ASP A 92 5.61 15.87 6.70
N TRP A 93 6.62 16.43 7.28
CA TRP A 93 7.38 15.77 8.34
C TRP A 93 6.54 15.39 9.56
N VAL A 94 5.59 16.25 9.89
CA VAL A 94 4.70 15.96 11.01
C VAL A 94 3.94 14.68 10.75
N ASN A 95 3.59 14.45 9.50
CA ASN A 95 2.81 13.29 9.13
C ASN A 95 3.61 11.98 9.11
N LYS A 96 4.93 12.06 8.97
CA LYS A 96 5.74 10.84 9.08
C LYS A 96 5.58 10.19 10.45
N ARG A 97 5.61 11.00 11.49
CA ARG A 97 5.41 10.48 12.84
C ARG A 97 4.01 9.90 12.97
N GLN A 98 3.04 10.58 12.41
CA GLN A 98 1.66 10.12 12.41
C GLN A 98 1.53 8.79 11.68
N ALA A 99 2.24 8.64 10.58
CA ALA A 99 2.21 7.39 9.80
C ALA A 99 2.66 6.22 10.66
N LEU A 100 3.74 6.40 11.40
CA LEU A 100 4.23 5.33 12.25
C LEU A 100 3.26 5.02 13.38
N GLN A 101 2.58 6.04 13.89
CA GLN A 101 1.62 5.85 14.97
C GLN A 101 0.34 5.14 14.51
N THR A 102 0.01 5.21 13.23
CA THR A 102 -1.18 4.53 12.72
C THR A 102 -0.89 3.10 12.33
N GLY A 103 0.35 2.65 12.46
CA GLY A 103 0.71 1.29 12.13
C GLY A 103 1.27 1.12 10.73
N ALA A 104 1.49 2.20 10.00
CA ALA A 104 2.10 2.10 8.68
C ALA A 104 3.49 1.49 8.79
N ASP A 105 3.83 0.68 7.82
CA ASP A 105 5.09 -0.07 7.86
C ASP A 105 6.22 0.65 7.14
N ASP A 106 5.89 1.49 6.18
CA ASP A 106 6.89 2.21 5.41
C ASP A 106 6.21 3.37 4.70
N PHE A 107 6.97 4.20 4.01
CA PHE A 107 6.40 5.29 3.24
C PHE A 107 7.30 5.69 2.08
N VAL A 108 6.68 6.30 1.07
CA VAL A 108 7.37 6.82 -0.11
C VAL A 108 7.04 8.30 -0.20
N GLU A 109 8.05 9.13 -0.38
CA GLU A 109 7.87 10.57 -0.43
C GLU A 109 7.58 11.05 -1.85
N LYS A 110 6.64 11.96 -1.98
CA LYS A 110 6.33 12.60 -3.26
C LYS A 110 7.20 13.85 -3.42
N PRO A 111 7.62 14.15 -4.62
CA PRO A 111 7.52 13.36 -5.83
C PRO A 111 8.47 12.17 -5.80
N PHE A 112 8.09 11.08 -6.43
CA PHE A 112 8.94 9.90 -6.43
C PHE A 112 9.18 9.42 -7.85
N GLU A 113 10.25 8.65 -7.99
CA GLU A 113 10.51 7.93 -9.23
C GLU A 113 9.91 6.54 -9.08
N LEU A 114 9.41 6.01 -10.18
CA LEU A 114 8.80 4.68 -10.12
C LEU A 114 9.78 3.61 -9.67
N SER A 115 11.05 3.76 -10.02
CA SER A 115 12.06 2.80 -9.57
C SER A 115 12.19 2.79 -8.05
N LYS A 116 12.07 3.96 -7.42
CA LYS A 116 12.14 4.04 -5.96
C LYS A 116 10.89 3.46 -5.32
N LEU A 117 9.74 3.72 -5.90
CA LEU A 117 8.49 3.13 -5.44
C LEU A 117 8.59 1.61 -5.53
N GLY A 118 9.06 1.10 -6.66
CA GLY A 118 9.22 -0.33 -6.85
C GLY A 118 10.17 -0.96 -5.86
N ALA A 119 11.29 -0.28 -5.57
CA ALA A 119 12.24 -0.79 -4.59
C ALA A 119 11.62 -0.88 -3.20
N THR A 120 10.82 0.12 -2.84
CA THR A 120 10.13 0.11 -1.54
C THR A 120 9.13 -1.04 -1.48
N VAL A 121 8.38 -1.24 -2.54
CA VAL A 121 7.41 -2.34 -2.61
C VAL A 121 8.13 -3.68 -2.46
N GLU A 122 9.21 -3.88 -3.20
CA GLU A 122 9.92 -5.15 -3.16
C GLU A 122 10.56 -5.41 -1.81
N ARG A 123 11.06 -4.36 -1.16
CA ARG A 123 11.61 -4.50 0.17
C ARG A 123 10.55 -4.96 1.16
N ASN A 124 9.36 -4.39 1.07
CA ASN A 124 8.26 -4.76 1.96
C ASN A 124 7.72 -6.15 1.65
N VAL A 125 7.70 -6.53 0.39
CA VAL A 125 7.26 -7.87 0.00
C VAL A 125 8.18 -8.92 0.60
N LYS A 126 9.49 -8.67 0.60
CA LYS A 126 10.44 -9.61 1.21
C LYS A 126 10.20 -9.79 2.70
N LEU A 127 9.72 -8.73 3.35
CA LEU A 127 9.46 -8.81 4.79
C LEU A 127 8.18 -9.55 5.12
N LEU A 128 7.34 -9.79 4.09
CA LEU A 128 6.12 -10.49 4.36
C LEU A 128 6.32 -11.92 4.68
N VAL A 129 7.24 -12.54 4.05
CA VAL A 129 7.31 -13.79 4.13
C VAL A 129 7.72 -14.48 5.05
N PRO A 130 7.85 -14.80 5.48
CA PRO A 130 8.32 -15.37 6.27
C PRO A 130 8.22 -16.64 6.35
N THR A 131 7.99 -16.95 6.45
CA THR A 131 7.80 -17.81 6.66
C THR A 131 7.82 -18.85 6.36
N ALA A 132 7.54 -18.97 6.13
CA ALA A 132 7.35 -19.83 5.66
C ALA A 132 8.10 -20.72 5.77
N THR A 133 8.43 -20.81 5.74
CA THR A 133 9.07 -21.55 5.65
C THR A 133 9.46 -22.03 6.38
N SER A 134 9.40 -21.94 6.63
CA SER A 134 9.86 -22.39 7.03
C SER A 134 9.85 -22.89 7.32
#